data_4365aeab22e5b2ec569e9a1f09c73ac9
#
_entry.id   4365aeab22e5b2ec569e9a1f09c73ac9
#
_cell.length_a   1.000
_cell.length_b   1.000
_cell.length_c   1.000
_cell.angle_alpha   90.00
_cell.angle_beta   90.00
_cell.angle_gamma   90.00
#
_symmetry.space_group_name_H-M   'P 1'
#
loop_
_entity.id
_entity.type
_entity.pdbx_description
1 polymer ?
#
loop_
_entity_poly.entity_id
_entity_poly.type
_entity_poly.pdbx_seq_one_letter_code
_entity_poly.pdbx_strand_id
1 'polypeptide(L)'
;MAATIVAIDDEMEFTKTIDQFFSARGFDVHVALTGTSGIELVNYHLPDVVLVDLKLPGMDGDEILRYIRQHHPKTKVIVITAYNDGGKTRDRLLSLGAFAHFDKPVSSLRDLSAAIKNALAGAASQAPSA
;
A
#
# COMPACT_ATOMS: atom_id res chain seq x y z
N MET A 1 13.22 -16.29 -3.00
CA MET A 1 13.09 -15.01 -3.72
C MET A 1 12.47 -13.98 -2.81
N ALA A 2 12.99 -12.77 -2.84
CA ALA A 2 12.45 -11.70 -2.03
C ALA A 2 11.11 -11.24 -2.60
N ALA A 3 10.13 -11.02 -1.72
CA ALA A 3 8.89 -10.39 -2.12
C ALA A 3 9.14 -8.92 -2.43
N THR A 4 8.40 -8.38 -3.37
CA THR A 4 8.57 -7.00 -3.85
C THR A 4 7.47 -6.11 -3.33
N ILE A 5 7.84 -4.95 -2.79
CA ILE A 5 6.94 -3.93 -2.29
C ILE A 5 7.18 -2.65 -3.07
N VAL A 6 6.11 -2.02 -3.55
CA VAL A 6 6.15 -0.66 -4.07
C VAL A 6 5.40 0.23 -3.09
N ALA A 7 6.05 1.30 -2.62
CA ALA A 7 5.43 2.27 -1.71
C ALA A 7 5.27 3.60 -2.43
N ILE A 8 4.05 4.10 -2.47
CA ILE A 8 3.70 5.33 -3.18
C ILE A 8 3.16 6.33 -2.16
N ASP A 9 3.95 7.37 -1.87
CA ASP A 9 3.60 8.36 -0.87
C ASP A 9 4.47 9.59 -1.09
N ASP A 10 3.88 10.78 -1.06
CA ASP A 10 4.63 12.01 -1.29
C ASP A 10 5.43 12.48 -0.07
N GLU A 11 5.24 11.84 1.09
CA GLU A 11 6.04 12.12 2.27
C GLU A 11 7.35 11.32 2.22
N MET A 12 8.42 12.01 1.85
CA MET A 12 9.73 11.39 1.68
C MET A 12 10.22 10.68 2.95
N GLU A 13 9.95 11.26 4.11
CA GLU A 13 10.32 10.65 5.40
C GLU A 13 9.66 9.29 5.58
N PHE A 14 8.38 9.21 5.23
CA PHE A 14 7.64 7.98 5.38
C PHE A 14 8.14 6.89 4.42
N THR A 15 8.34 7.23 3.15
CA THR A 15 8.83 6.26 2.17
C THR A 15 10.23 5.77 2.53
N LYS A 16 11.06 6.66 3.05
CA LYS A 16 12.40 6.29 3.51
C LYS A 16 12.34 5.31 4.67
N THR A 17 11.45 5.55 5.62
CA THR A 17 11.24 4.65 6.77
C THR A 17 10.79 3.27 6.29
N ILE A 18 9.83 3.23 5.36
CA ILE A 18 9.34 1.97 4.80
C ILE A 18 10.47 1.22 4.10
N ASP A 19 11.23 1.93 3.26
CA ASP A 19 12.34 1.32 2.54
C ASP A 19 13.36 0.71 3.52
N GLN A 20 13.81 1.47 4.50
CA GLN A 20 14.79 1.00 5.47
C GLN A 20 14.27 -0.20 6.28
N PHE A 21 13.05 -0.10 6.77
CA PHE A 21 12.48 -1.15 7.61
C PHE A 21 12.31 -2.47 6.85
N PHE A 22 11.72 -2.42 5.67
CA PHE A 22 11.42 -3.64 4.93
C PHE A 22 12.61 -4.18 4.15
N SER A 23 13.49 -3.32 3.65
CA SER A 23 14.73 -3.78 3.01
C SER A 23 15.60 -4.55 4.01
N ALA A 24 15.67 -4.08 5.24
CA ALA A 24 16.43 -4.76 6.29
C ALA A 24 15.85 -6.14 6.61
N ARG A 25 14.60 -6.39 6.25
CA ARG A 25 13.93 -7.68 6.46
C ARG A 25 13.88 -8.55 5.21
N GLY A 26 14.64 -8.20 4.20
CA GLY A 26 14.78 -9.01 3.00
C GLY A 26 13.80 -8.75 1.90
N PHE A 27 12.98 -7.70 2.02
CA PHE A 27 12.07 -7.33 0.93
C PHE A 27 12.79 -6.50 -0.12
N ASP A 28 12.34 -6.60 -1.36
CA ASP A 28 12.80 -5.75 -2.45
C ASP A 28 11.84 -4.55 -2.51
N VAL A 29 12.30 -3.38 -2.06
CA VAL A 29 11.44 -2.20 -1.87
C VAL A 29 11.76 -1.13 -2.90
N HIS A 30 10.73 -0.62 -3.54
CA HIS A 30 10.83 0.50 -4.48
C HIS A 30 9.86 1.57 -4.03
N VAL A 31 10.28 2.83 -4.05
CA VAL A 31 9.45 3.93 -3.57
C VAL A 31 9.20 4.94 -4.67
N ALA A 32 8.02 5.53 -4.67
CA ALA A 32 7.65 6.59 -5.57
C ALA A 32 6.97 7.71 -4.79
N LEU A 33 7.20 8.95 -5.21
CA LEU A 33 6.65 10.11 -4.54
C LEU A 33 5.41 10.66 -5.24
N THR A 34 5.05 10.10 -6.39
CA THR A 34 3.87 10.51 -7.15
C THR A 34 3.11 9.28 -7.62
N GLY A 35 1.83 9.48 -7.93
CA GLY A 35 1.01 8.40 -8.46
C GLY A 35 1.51 7.88 -9.79
N THR A 36 1.90 8.79 -10.68
CA THR A 36 2.40 8.41 -12.01
C THR A 36 3.65 7.55 -11.93
N SER A 37 4.65 8.00 -11.15
CA SER A 37 5.87 7.20 -10.99
C SER A 37 5.59 5.89 -10.25
N GLY A 38 4.62 5.90 -9.33
CA GLY A 38 4.22 4.69 -8.63
C GLY A 38 3.64 3.65 -9.58
N ILE A 39 2.76 4.06 -10.47
CA ILE A 39 2.20 3.14 -11.46
C ILE A 39 3.28 2.60 -12.40
N GLU A 40 4.23 3.44 -12.79
CA GLU A 40 5.36 2.98 -13.61
C GLU A 40 6.15 1.88 -12.89
N LEU A 41 6.41 2.06 -11.59
CA LEU A 41 7.11 1.06 -10.80
C LEU A 41 6.30 -0.23 -10.69
N VAL A 42 4.99 -0.12 -10.51
CA VAL A 42 4.11 -1.30 -10.44
C VAL A 42 4.15 -2.08 -11.75
N ASN A 43 4.08 -1.38 -12.87
CA ASN A 43 4.11 -2.03 -14.18
C ASN A 43 5.46 -2.69 -14.46
N TYR A 44 6.54 -2.08 -14.00
CA TYR A 44 7.89 -2.59 -14.24
C TYR A 44 8.23 -3.76 -13.32
N HIS A 45 7.98 -3.61 -12.02
CA HIS A 45 8.41 -4.59 -11.03
C HIS A 45 7.40 -5.69 -10.72
N LEU A 46 6.14 -5.50 -11.09
CA LEU A 46 5.06 -6.46 -10.81
C LEU A 46 5.07 -6.86 -9.33
N PRO A 47 4.92 -5.91 -8.41
CA PRO A 47 5.10 -6.19 -6.99
C PRO A 47 4.04 -7.11 -6.41
N ASP A 48 4.38 -7.73 -5.30
CA ASP A 48 3.42 -8.54 -4.54
C ASP A 48 2.48 -7.66 -3.74
N VAL A 49 3.01 -6.54 -3.22
CA VAL A 49 2.25 -5.62 -2.36
C VAL A 49 2.56 -4.18 -2.77
N VAL A 50 1.52 -3.36 -2.80
CA VAL A 50 1.65 -1.91 -2.99
C VAL A 50 1.12 -1.21 -1.75
N LEU A 51 1.90 -0.31 -1.19
CA LEU A 51 1.47 0.61 -0.13
C LEU A 51 1.19 1.95 -0.81
N VAL A 52 0.01 2.50 -0.64
CA VAL A 52 -0.35 3.74 -1.34
C VAL A 52 -1.06 4.72 -0.40
N ASP A 53 -0.64 5.99 -0.44
CA ASP A 53 -1.35 7.06 0.23
C ASP A 53 -2.57 7.44 -0.59
N LEU A 54 -3.67 7.68 0.08
CA LEU A 54 -4.92 8.09 -0.56
C LEU A 54 -4.79 9.47 -1.20
N LYS A 55 -4.07 10.39 -0.56
CA LYS A 55 -3.95 11.76 -1.02
C LYS A 55 -2.58 12.02 -1.61
N LEU A 56 -2.50 11.98 -2.93
CA LEU A 56 -1.29 12.27 -3.67
C LEU A 56 -1.51 13.45 -4.60
N PRO A 57 -0.48 14.27 -4.85
CA PRO A 57 -0.60 15.34 -5.83
C PRO A 57 -0.87 14.76 -7.22
N GLY A 58 -1.87 15.30 -7.89
CA GLY A 58 -2.15 14.98 -9.29
C GLY A 58 -2.88 13.66 -9.56
N MET A 59 -2.92 12.76 -8.61
CA MET A 59 -3.63 11.48 -8.79
C MET A 59 -4.08 10.94 -7.44
N ASP A 60 -5.36 10.61 -7.32
CA ASP A 60 -5.90 10.07 -6.09
C ASP A 60 -5.48 8.62 -5.89
N GLY A 61 -5.31 8.23 -4.63
CA GLY A 61 -5.06 6.84 -4.28
C GLY A 61 -6.15 5.89 -4.75
N ASP A 62 -7.40 6.37 -4.84
CA ASP A 62 -8.51 5.61 -5.40
C ASP A 62 -8.24 5.18 -6.83
N GLU A 63 -7.73 6.11 -7.64
CA GLU A 63 -7.41 5.84 -9.05
C GLU A 63 -6.31 4.80 -9.17
N ILE A 64 -5.31 4.90 -8.30
CA ILE A 64 -4.21 3.94 -8.26
C ILE A 64 -4.73 2.57 -7.86
N LEU A 65 -5.57 2.51 -6.83
CA LEU A 65 -6.16 1.25 -6.38
C LEU A 65 -6.97 0.58 -7.50
N ARG A 66 -7.83 1.36 -8.18
CA ARG A 66 -8.64 0.83 -9.27
C ARG A 66 -7.77 0.32 -10.41
N TYR A 67 -6.74 1.08 -10.77
CA TYR A 67 -5.81 0.69 -11.82
C TYR A 67 -5.15 -0.64 -11.49
N ILE A 68 -4.62 -0.77 -10.27
CA ILE A 68 -3.92 -1.98 -9.87
C ILE A 68 -4.88 -3.17 -9.82
N ARG A 69 -6.09 -2.98 -9.28
CA ARG A 69 -7.07 -4.07 -9.23
C ARG A 69 -7.46 -4.54 -10.62
N GLN A 70 -7.53 -3.64 -11.58
CA GLN A 70 -7.90 -3.97 -12.96
C GLN A 70 -6.76 -4.62 -13.73
N HIS A 71 -5.54 -4.08 -13.60
CA HIS A 71 -4.40 -4.50 -14.43
C HIS A 71 -3.47 -5.50 -13.74
N HIS A 72 -3.49 -5.54 -12.41
CA HIS A 72 -2.62 -6.40 -11.60
C HIS A 72 -3.43 -7.07 -10.49
N PRO A 73 -4.37 -7.96 -10.85
CA PRO A 73 -5.32 -8.49 -9.85
C PRO A 73 -4.67 -9.33 -8.76
N LYS A 74 -3.46 -9.80 -8.95
CA LYS A 74 -2.75 -10.58 -7.93
C LYS A 74 -1.99 -9.71 -6.95
N THR A 75 -1.74 -8.45 -7.28
CA THR A 75 -1.05 -7.52 -6.41
C THR A 75 -1.99 -7.09 -5.29
N LYS A 76 -1.55 -7.17 -4.06
CA LYS A 76 -2.33 -6.71 -2.91
C LYS A 76 -2.05 -5.23 -2.67
N VAL A 77 -3.09 -4.46 -2.40
CA VAL A 77 -2.97 -3.02 -2.17
C VAL A 77 -3.34 -2.72 -0.72
N ILE A 78 -2.44 -2.07 -0.01
CA ILE A 78 -2.67 -1.59 1.34
C ILE A 78 -2.66 -0.06 1.29
N VAL A 79 -3.76 0.55 1.72
CA VAL A 79 -3.90 2.00 1.72
C VAL A 79 -3.48 2.56 3.07
N ILE A 80 -2.66 3.60 3.05
CA ILE A 80 -2.20 4.27 4.27
C ILE A 80 -2.47 5.75 4.11
N THR A 81 -3.30 6.33 4.98
CA THR A 81 -3.70 7.73 4.81
C THR A 81 -3.94 8.41 6.15
N ALA A 82 -3.71 9.73 6.18
CA ALA A 82 -4.06 10.57 7.33
C ALA A 82 -5.54 10.93 7.36
N TYR A 83 -6.28 10.65 6.29
CA TYR A 83 -7.68 11.02 6.18
C TYR A 83 -8.56 10.09 7.02
N ASN A 84 -9.32 10.68 7.94
CA ASN A 84 -10.21 9.93 8.83
C ASN A 84 -11.60 10.57 8.84
N ASP A 85 -12.60 9.79 8.47
CA ASP A 85 -13.99 10.23 8.41
C ASP A 85 -14.91 9.22 9.11
N GLY A 86 -14.41 8.59 10.18
CA GLY A 86 -15.19 7.62 10.93
C GLY A 86 -15.27 6.26 10.24
N GLY A 87 -14.36 5.99 9.32
CA GLY A 87 -14.29 4.70 8.64
C GLY A 87 -15.03 4.61 7.33
N LYS A 88 -15.68 5.67 6.89
CA LYS A 88 -16.40 5.67 5.60
C LYS A 88 -15.46 5.46 4.43
N THR A 89 -14.34 6.18 4.41
CA THR A 89 -13.33 6.02 3.37
C THR A 89 -12.71 4.63 3.41
N ARG A 90 -12.39 4.14 4.60
CA ARG A 90 -11.86 2.81 4.78
C ARG A 90 -12.79 1.76 4.17
N ASP A 91 -14.07 1.82 4.51
CA ASP A 91 -15.05 0.85 4.02
C ASP A 91 -15.18 0.90 2.50
N ARG A 92 -15.17 2.11 1.94
CA ARG A 92 -15.21 2.30 0.50
C ARG A 92 -14.00 1.70 -0.19
N LEU A 93 -12.79 1.94 0.36
CA LEU A 93 -11.56 1.42 -0.23
C LEU A 93 -11.51 -0.10 -0.15
N LEU A 94 -11.95 -0.68 0.96
CA LEU A 94 -12.00 -2.13 1.08
C LEU A 94 -12.98 -2.73 0.07
N SER A 95 -14.11 -2.07 -0.16
CA SER A 95 -15.07 -2.52 -1.17
C SER A 95 -14.53 -2.39 -2.59
N LEU A 96 -13.58 -1.49 -2.82
CA LEU A 96 -12.91 -1.35 -4.11
C LEU A 96 -11.76 -2.36 -4.28
N GLY A 97 -11.50 -3.17 -3.29
CA GLY A 97 -10.52 -4.24 -3.38
C GLY A 97 -9.21 -4.00 -2.66
N ALA A 98 -9.10 -2.97 -1.81
CA ALA A 98 -7.94 -2.82 -0.96
C ALA A 98 -7.85 -4.01 -0.01
N PHE A 99 -6.65 -4.53 0.19
CA PHE A 99 -6.43 -5.64 1.11
C PHE A 99 -6.56 -5.20 2.57
N ALA A 100 -6.03 -4.02 2.88
CA ALA A 100 -6.06 -3.46 4.22
C ALA A 100 -5.96 -1.94 4.17
N HIS A 101 -6.27 -1.29 5.27
CA HIS A 101 -6.21 0.16 5.41
C HIS A 101 -5.56 0.50 6.75
N PHE A 102 -4.63 1.45 6.74
CA PHE A 102 -3.98 1.95 7.94
C PHE A 102 -4.09 3.46 8.00
N ASP A 103 -4.29 3.98 9.22
CA ASP A 103 -4.31 5.42 9.46
C ASP A 103 -2.89 5.91 9.73
N LYS A 104 -2.59 7.13 9.27
CA LYS A 104 -1.35 7.81 9.63
C LYS A 104 -1.55 8.63 10.90
N PRO A 105 -0.51 8.76 11.72
CA PRO A 105 0.77 8.10 11.61
C PRO A 105 0.64 6.60 11.88
N VAL A 106 1.43 5.80 11.16
CA VAL A 106 1.44 4.36 11.39
C VAL A 106 2.13 4.14 12.75
N SER A 107 1.35 3.76 13.73
CA SER A 107 1.83 3.62 15.11
C SER A 107 2.71 2.39 15.30
N SER A 108 2.59 1.42 14.41
CA SER A 108 3.35 0.19 14.54
C SER A 108 3.72 -0.36 13.16
N LEU A 109 5.01 -0.37 12.86
CA LEU A 109 5.52 -1.02 11.66
C LEU A 109 5.38 -2.54 11.75
N ARG A 110 5.26 -3.08 12.98
CA ARG A 110 4.95 -4.48 13.17
C ARG A 110 3.59 -4.85 12.62
N ASP A 111 2.59 -4.02 12.89
CA ASP A 111 1.24 -4.27 12.41
C ASP A 111 1.19 -4.20 10.89
N LEU A 112 1.90 -3.24 10.31
CA LEU A 112 2.01 -3.14 8.86
C LEU A 112 2.74 -4.37 8.30
N SER A 113 3.81 -4.80 8.94
CA SER A 113 4.54 -6.00 8.53
C SER A 113 3.65 -7.24 8.57
N ALA A 114 2.83 -7.37 9.61
CA ALA A 114 1.90 -8.49 9.73
C ALA A 114 0.88 -8.48 8.60
N ALA A 115 0.35 -7.30 8.25
CA ALA A 115 -0.59 -7.18 7.14
C ALA A 115 0.06 -7.58 5.80
N ILE A 116 1.31 -7.16 5.58
CA ILE A 116 2.05 -7.53 4.38
C ILE A 116 2.28 -9.04 4.32
N LYS A 117 2.67 -9.66 5.43
CA LYS A 117 2.85 -11.10 5.49
C LYS A 117 1.56 -11.85 5.21
N ASN A 118 0.44 -11.36 5.75
CA ASN A 118 -0.86 -11.95 5.46
C ASN A 118 -1.22 -11.84 3.98
N ALA A 119 -0.93 -10.71 3.37
CA ALA A 119 -1.16 -10.51 1.94
C ALA A 119 -0.33 -11.49 1.11
N LEU A 120 0.93 -11.70 1.48
CA LEU A 120 1.82 -12.61 0.79
C LEU A 120 1.42 -14.07 0.96
N ALA A 121 0.81 -14.41 2.09
CA ALA A 121 0.34 -15.76 2.36
C ALA A 121 -0.96 -16.10 1.62
N GLY A 122 -1.52 -15.14 0.87
CA GLY A 122 -2.80 -15.34 0.19
C GLY A 122 -3.99 -15.36 1.13
N ALA A 123 -3.83 -14.77 2.33
CA ALA A 123 -4.93 -14.68 3.28
C ALA A 123 -6.09 -13.87 2.71
N ALA A 124 -7.28 -14.07 3.26
CA ALA A 124 -8.42 -13.23 2.92
C ALA A 124 -8.12 -11.77 3.28
N SER A 125 -8.79 -10.86 2.57
CA SER A 125 -8.69 -9.43 2.86
C SER A 125 -8.82 -9.20 4.35
N GLN A 126 -7.90 -8.38 4.90
CA GLN A 126 -7.91 -8.04 6.31
C GLN A 126 -9.01 -7.02 6.53
N ALA A 127 -10.19 -7.50 6.82
CA ALA A 127 -11.25 -6.60 7.22
C ALA A 127 -10.79 -5.85 8.47
N PRO A 128 -11.05 -4.55 8.56
CA PRO A 128 -10.76 -3.88 9.80
C PRO A 128 -11.59 -4.56 10.88
N SER A 129 -10.91 -5.27 11.73
CA SER A 129 -11.58 -5.67 12.93
C SER A 129 -11.96 -4.37 13.61
N ALA A 130 -13.15 -4.24 13.79
CA ALA A 130 -13.61 -3.13 14.56
C ALA A 130 -12.73 -2.96 15.77
#